data_3b4febd37a06c1cbf02896db84f4d483
#
_entry.id   3b4febd37a06c1cbf02896db84f4d483
#
_cell.length_a   1.000
_cell.length_b   1.000
_cell.length_c   1.000
_cell.angle_alpha   90.00
_cell.angle_beta   90.00
_cell.angle_gamma   90.00
#
_symmetry.space_group_name_H-M   'P 1'
#
loop_
_entity.id
_entity.type
_entity.pdbx_description
1 polymer ?
#
loop_
_entity_poly.entity_id
_entity_poly.type
_entity_poly.pdbx_seq_one_letter_code
_entity_poly.pdbx_strand_id
1 'polypeptide(L)'
;CAQAVAGPECCWRGTKDNVQAVRTFTNTGNPLVKDKFTADPAPMVHDGRLYLYVGHDEYYDDQDTASGGKEFNITEWLCYSTADMQTWTDHGAVLSPADFSWAVGEAWASQVIEKDGKFYFFTTVQAGAPYTGKAVGVAVGDSPVGPFKDAIGKPLVCDTMTSNGERGWWNDIDPTVLVDDKGQAWLCWGNGTCFMAKLKPGMTELDGEIQVIDLPKYMEGPWLHKRGDMYYLTYASDGGGKEAISYATAPDVAGPWTYRGELTGPAENSYTIHPGIIEFNGRWYLFYHNAVLTLDGHRGAIGRRSVCVDELHYNSDGTMKHVEQTKTGVCAGR
;
A
#
# COMPACT_ATOMS: atom_id res chain seq x y z
N CYS A 1 14.30 -39.94 -60.77
CA CYS A 1 13.47 -40.30 -59.62
C CYS A 1 14.25 -40.10 -58.36
N ALA A 2 14.01 -39.04 -57.63
CA ALA A 2 14.58 -38.80 -56.31
C ALA A 2 13.41 -38.60 -55.33
N GLN A 3 13.30 -39.51 -54.36
CA GLN A 3 12.35 -39.46 -53.27
C GLN A 3 12.83 -38.42 -52.26
N ALA A 4 11.98 -37.48 -51.93
CA ALA A 4 12.15 -36.58 -50.79
C ALA A 4 11.72 -37.28 -49.52
N VAL A 5 12.63 -37.35 -48.55
CA VAL A 5 12.39 -37.81 -47.18
C VAL A 5 11.87 -36.63 -46.36
N ALA A 6 10.66 -36.71 -45.88
CA ALA A 6 10.08 -35.74 -44.94
C ALA A 6 10.72 -35.91 -43.57
N GLY A 7 11.34 -34.85 -43.08
CA GLY A 7 11.82 -34.75 -41.68
C GLY A 7 10.65 -34.43 -40.72
N PRO A 8 10.81 -34.75 -39.43
CA PRO A 8 9.72 -34.59 -38.45
C PRO A 8 9.50 -33.09 -38.14
N GLU A 9 8.25 -32.65 -38.27
CA GLU A 9 7.80 -31.36 -37.81
C GLU A 9 7.95 -31.29 -36.28
N CYS A 10 8.86 -30.42 -35.82
CA CYS A 10 8.92 -30.01 -34.40
C CYS A 10 7.72 -29.13 -34.09
N CYS A 11 6.70 -29.72 -33.47
CA CYS A 11 5.63 -28.97 -32.83
C CYS A 11 6.18 -28.18 -31.63
N TRP A 12 6.55 -26.93 -31.86
CA TRP A 12 6.76 -25.95 -30.78
C TRP A 12 5.39 -25.53 -30.25
N ARG A 13 4.95 -26.13 -29.15
CA ARG A 13 3.91 -25.55 -28.31
C ARG A 13 4.59 -24.47 -27.45
N GLY A 14 4.58 -23.24 -27.95
CA GLY A 14 4.97 -22.09 -27.16
C GLY A 14 4.00 -21.91 -26.00
N THR A 15 4.44 -22.23 -24.79
CA THR A 15 3.90 -21.62 -23.58
C THR A 15 4.23 -20.14 -23.71
N LYS A 16 3.21 -19.31 -23.78
CA LYS A 16 3.36 -17.86 -23.64
C LYS A 16 3.71 -17.60 -22.18
N ASP A 17 4.95 -17.75 -21.79
CA ASP A 17 5.51 -17.08 -20.64
C ASP A 17 5.56 -15.60 -21.00
N ASN A 18 4.57 -14.85 -20.56
CA ASN A 18 4.65 -13.40 -20.49
C ASN A 18 5.71 -13.06 -19.44
N VAL A 19 6.95 -13.17 -19.80
CA VAL A 19 8.05 -12.52 -19.06
C VAL A 19 7.89 -11.05 -19.38
N GLN A 20 7.17 -10.35 -18.52
CA GLN A 20 7.08 -8.89 -18.57
C GLN A 20 8.51 -8.37 -18.43
N ALA A 21 9.00 -7.67 -19.45
CA ALA A 21 10.36 -7.19 -19.46
C ALA A 21 10.54 -6.23 -18.27
N VAL A 22 11.40 -6.60 -17.33
CA VAL A 22 11.78 -5.78 -16.19
C VAL A 22 12.42 -4.50 -16.69
N ARG A 23 11.86 -3.34 -16.35
CA ARG A 23 12.37 -2.03 -16.75
C ARG A 23 13.00 -1.34 -15.54
N THR A 24 14.01 -0.53 -15.81
CA THR A 24 14.65 0.34 -14.81
C THR A 24 14.44 1.80 -15.17
N PHE A 25 14.39 2.64 -14.16
CA PHE A 25 14.38 4.10 -14.31
C PHE A 25 15.18 4.77 -13.20
N THR A 26 15.59 6.00 -13.44
CA THR A 26 16.30 6.82 -12.45
C THR A 26 15.33 7.73 -11.73
N ASN A 27 15.46 7.83 -10.41
CA ASN A 27 14.72 8.81 -9.60
C ASN A 27 15.18 10.23 -9.98
N THR A 28 14.25 11.03 -10.52
CA THR A 28 14.47 12.42 -10.91
C THR A 28 13.71 13.41 -10.02
N GLY A 29 13.25 12.95 -8.85
CA GLY A 29 12.45 13.73 -7.91
C GLY A 29 10.99 13.29 -7.89
N ASN A 30 10.21 13.99 -7.06
CA ASN A 30 8.78 13.71 -6.90
C ASN A 30 7.94 14.30 -8.06
N PRO A 31 6.92 13.58 -8.54
CA PRO A 31 6.59 12.20 -8.18
C PRO A 31 7.67 11.20 -8.61
N LEU A 32 7.79 10.10 -7.85
CA LEU A 32 8.80 9.08 -8.09
C LEU A 32 8.53 8.31 -9.39
N VAL A 33 7.31 7.85 -9.61
CA VAL A 33 6.86 7.16 -10.82
C VAL A 33 6.20 8.18 -11.75
N LYS A 34 6.65 8.25 -13.01
CA LYS A 34 6.24 9.29 -13.95
C LYS A 34 5.56 8.77 -15.22
N ASP A 35 5.43 7.47 -15.36
CA ASP A 35 4.82 6.81 -16.53
C ASP A 35 3.47 6.14 -16.20
N LYS A 36 3.04 6.20 -14.95
CA LYS A 36 1.76 5.68 -14.46
C LYS A 36 1.26 6.55 -13.31
N PHE A 37 -0.06 6.62 -13.15
CA PHE A 37 -0.66 7.14 -11.94
C PHE A 37 -0.61 6.06 -10.86
N THR A 38 -0.13 6.42 -9.68
CA THR A 38 0.10 5.48 -8.58
C THR A 38 -0.33 6.08 -7.25
N ALA A 39 -0.77 5.25 -6.31
CA ALA A 39 -1.28 5.71 -5.03
C ALA A 39 -0.97 4.73 -3.90
N ASP A 40 -1.20 5.19 -2.67
CA ASP A 40 -1.17 4.38 -1.44
C ASP A 40 0.14 3.59 -1.28
N PRO A 41 1.30 4.28 -1.23
CA PRO A 41 2.60 3.61 -1.23
C PRO A 41 2.83 2.83 0.06
N ALA A 42 3.27 1.57 -0.09
CA ALA A 42 3.56 0.67 1.00
C ALA A 42 4.97 0.06 0.83
N PRO A 43 5.99 0.63 1.48
CA PRO A 43 7.35 0.13 1.39
C PRO A 43 7.59 -1.08 2.30
N MET A 44 8.47 -1.99 1.85
CA MET A 44 9.01 -3.12 2.61
C MET A 44 10.49 -3.28 2.27
N VAL A 45 11.31 -3.67 3.23
CA VAL A 45 12.73 -4.00 3.00
C VAL A 45 12.95 -5.50 3.14
N HIS A 46 13.63 -6.08 2.17
CA HIS A 46 14.04 -7.48 2.16
C HIS A 46 15.39 -7.63 1.47
N ASP A 47 16.32 -8.37 2.08
CA ASP A 47 17.66 -8.67 1.54
C ASP A 47 18.38 -7.46 0.94
N GLY A 48 18.39 -6.34 1.68
CA GLY A 48 19.11 -5.12 1.27
C GLY A 48 18.47 -4.35 0.12
N ARG A 49 17.24 -4.67 -0.24
CA ARG A 49 16.43 -3.92 -1.21
C ARG A 49 15.14 -3.42 -0.59
N LEU A 50 14.75 -2.23 -1.00
CA LEU A 50 13.43 -1.70 -0.72
C LEU A 50 12.48 -2.06 -1.85
N TYR A 51 11.33 -2.63 -1.50
CA TYR A 51 10.22 -2.91 -2.40
C TYR A 51 9.08 -1.96 -2.07
N LEU A 52 8.54 -1.30 -3.08
CA LEU A 52 7.44 -0.36 -2.96
C LEU A 52 6.22 -0.92 -3.70
N TYR A 53 5.17 -1.19 -2.96
CA TYR A 53 3.89 -1.62 -3.51
C TYR A 53 2.95 -0.42 -3.58
N VAL A 54 2.25 -0.29 -4.70
CA VAL A 54 1.34 0.84 -4.96
C VAL A 54 0.09 0.36 -5.69
N GLY A 55 -1.01 1.08 -5.53
CA GLY A 55 -2.17 0.94 -6.39
C GLY A 55 -1.92 1.60 -7.74
N HIS A 56 -2.40 1.01 -8.82
CA HIS A 56 -2.39 1.59 -10.16
C HIS A 56 -3.68 2.36 -10.39
N ASP A 57 -3.62 3.68 -10.22
CA ASP A 57 -4.74 4.57 -10.57
C ASP A 57 -4.89 4.58 -12.09
N GLU A 58 -5.89 3.90 -12.62
CA GLU A 58 -6.25 3.96 -14.03
C GLU A 58 -7.32 5.02 -14.25
N TYR A 59 -7.13 5.87 -15.24
CA TYR A 59 -8.08 6.94 -15.53
C TYR A 59 -9.08 6.54 -16.60
N TYR A 60 -10.25 7.18 -16.52
CA TYR A 60 -11.22 7.21 -17.58
C TYR A 60 -11.29 8.61 -18.20
N ASP A 61 -11.61 8.72 -19.46
CA ASP A 61 -11.71 10.01 -20.17
C ASP A 61 -12.78 10.94 -19.57
N ASP A 62 -13.75 10.39 -18.87
CA ASP A 62 -14.86 11.13 -18.25
C ASP A 62 -14.64 11.48 -16.77
N GLN A 63 -13.50 11.12 -16.17
CA GLN A 63 -13.19 11.45 -14.77
C GLN A 63 -13.06 12.95 -14.50
N ASP A 64 -12.91 13.77 -15.53
CA ASP A 64 -12.87 15.23 -15.41
C ASP A 64 -14.25 15.86 -15.23
N THR A 65 -15.31 15.08 -15.34
CA THR A 65 -16.68 15.57 -15.11
C THR A 65 -17.04 15.50 -13.63
N ALA A 66 -17.33 16.64 -13.05
CA ALA A 66 -17.65 16.82 -11.62
C ALA A 66 -18.94 16.13 -11.16
N SER A 67 -19.54 15.28 -11.96
CA SER A 67 -20.85 14.67 -11.66
C SER A 67 -20.99 13.27 -12.19
N GLY A 68 -20.46 12.28 -11.47
CA GLY A 68 -20.88 10.90 -11.61
C GLY A 68 -19.92 9.92 -12.26
N GLY A 69 -18.68 10.30 -12.52
CA GLY A 69 -17.59 9.36 -12.83
C GLY A 69 -17.18 8.57 -11.59
N LYS A 70 -16.62 7.37 -11.78
CA LYS A 70 -16.02 6.61 -10.69
C LYS A 70 -14.77 7.37 -10.24
N GLU A 71 -14.76 7.86 -8.99
CA GLU A 71 -13.66 8.68 -8.46
C GLU A 71 -12.33 7.93 -8.44
N PHE A 72 -12.36 6.62 -8.18
CA PHE A 72 -11.20 5.74 -8.16
C PHE A 72 -11.41 4.56 -9.09
N ASN A 73 -10.41 4.25 -9.88
CA ASN A 73 -10.35 3.04 -10.69
C ASN A 73 -8.96 2.41 -10.53
N ILE A 74 -8.82 1.59 -9.52
CA ILE A 74 -7.57 0.92 -9.18
C ILE A 74 -7.73 -0.55 -9.47
N THR A 75 -7.05 -1.04 -10.50
CA THR A 75 -7.29 -2.37 -11.08
C THR A 75 -6.29 -3.42 -10.62
N GLU A 76 -5.12 -2.97 -10.12
CA GLU A 76 -4.01 -3.86 -9.80
C GLU A 76 -3.04 -3.19 -8.82
N TRP A 77 -2.20 -3.99 -8.18
CA TRP A 77 -1.06 -3.52 -7.40
C TRP A 77 0.23 -3.73 -8.17
N LEU A 78 1.01 -2.65 -8.27
CA LEU A 78 2.32 -2.62 -8.89
C LEU A 78 3.41 -2.77 -7.83
N CYS A 79 4.56 -3.29 -8.23
CA CYS A 79 5.74 -3.38 -7.38
C CYS A 79 6.95 -2.73 -8.07
N TYR A 80 7.65 -1.91 -7.32
CA TYR A 80 8.93 -1.31 -7.69
C TYR A 80 9.98 -1.68 -6.65
N SER A 81 11.26 -1.74 -7.03
CA SER A 81 12.31 -1.98 -6.04
C SER A 81 13.57 -1.18 -6.32
N THR A 82 14.36 -0.96 -5.28
CA THR A 82 15.62 -0.22 -5.35
C THR A 82 16.63 -0.74 -4.34
N ALA A 83 17.92 -0.63 -4.65
CA ALA A 83 19.00 -0.86 -3.69
C ALA A 83 19.61 0.44 -3.15
N ASP A 84 19.33 1.59 -3.76
CA ASP A 84 20.00 2.86 -3.50
C ASP A 84 19.10 4.10 -3.48
N MET A 85 17.79 3.93 -3.62
CA MET A 85 16.78 4.99 -3.77
C MET A 85 16.92 5.82 -5.05
N GLN A 86 17.90 5.52 -5.91
CA GLN A 86 18.19 6.29 -7.13
C GLN A 86 17.80 5.52 -8.38
N THR A 87 18.22 4.27 -8.49
CA THR A 87 17.86 3.37 -9.60
C THR A 87 16.74 2.45 -9.13
N TRP A 88 15.63 2.50 -9.83
CA TRP A 88 14.43 1.72 -9.54
C TRP A 88 14.15 0.69 -10.61
N THR A 89 13.71 -0.46 -10.20
CA THR A 89 13.23 -1.54 -11.06
C THR A 89 11.71 -1.58 -11.01
N ASP A 90 11.08 -1.54 -12.19
CA ASP A 90 9.64 -1.73 -12.36
C ASP A 90 9.36 -3.22 -12.57
N HIS A 91 8.71 -3.87 -11.63
CA HIS A 91 8.31 -5.28 -11.70
C HIS A 91 6.92 -5.48 -12.30
N GLY A 92 6.21 -4.40 -12.63
CA GLY A 92 4.84 -4.43 -13.12
C GLY A 92 3.82 -4.83 -12.05
N ALA A 93 2.67 -5.32 -12.51
CA ALA A 93 1.61 -5.80 -11.64
C ALA A 93 1.98 -7.13 -10.99
N VAL A 94 1.79 -7.23 -9.68
CA VAL A 94 2.13 -8.43 -8.90
C VAL A 94 0.91 -9.12 -8.28
N LEU A 95 -0.22 -8.40 -8.22
CA LEU A 95 -1.49 -8.91 -7.68
C LEU A 95 -2.64 -8.06 -8.22
N SER A 96 -3.81 -8.66 -8.36
CA SER A 96 -5.05 -7.94 -8.72
C SER A 96 -6.24 -8.48 -7.91
N PRO A 97 -7.36 -7.75 -7.83
CA PRO A 97 -8.58 -8.26 -7.20
C PRO A 97 -9.11 -9.55 -7.82
N ALA A 98 -8.81 -9.81 -9.10
CA ALA A 98 -9.21 -11.05 -9.79
C ALA A 98 -8.52 -12.30 -9.21
N ASP A 99 -7.43 -12.15 -8.47
CA ASP A 99 -6.75 -13.25 -7.79
C ASP A 99 -7.50 -13.71 -6.51
N PHE A 100 -8.51 -12.95 -6.09
CA PHE A 100 -9.42 -13.29 -4.99
C PHE A 100 -10.78 -13.66 -5.54
N SER A 101 -11.16 -14.94 -5.48
CA SER A 101 -12.42 -15.44 -6.05
C SER A 101 -13.69 -14.78 -5.49
N TRP A 102 -13.58 -14.19 -4.32
CA TRP A 102 -14.64 -13.51 -3.58
C TRP A 102 -14.66 -11.98 -3.76
N ALA A 103 -13.70 -11.41 -4.48
CA ALA A 103 -13.61 -9.97 -4.75
C ALA A 103 -14.17 -9.65 -6.15
N VAL A 104 -14.65 -8.42 -6.32
CA VAL A 104 -15.22 -7.94 -7.58
C VAL A 104 -14.52 -6.69 -8.13
N GLY A 105 -13.49 -6.23 -7.48
CA GLY A 105 -12.69 -5.10 -7.95
C GLY A 105 -12.03 -4.29 -6.82
N GLU A 106 -11.51 -3.12 -7.17
CA GLU A 106 -10.94 -2.11 -6.26
C GLU A 106 -9.66 -2.54 -5.55
N ALA A 107 -8.53 -2.40 -6.24
CA ALA A 107 -7.21 -2.64 -5.66
C ALA A 107 -6.74 -1.44 -4.83
N TRP A 108 -7.35 -1.21 -3.65
CA TRP A 108 -7.06 -0.05 -2.82
C TRP A 108 -5.82 -0.28 -1.93
N ALA A 109 -5.63 0.55 -0.91
CA ALA A 109 -4.42 0.53 -0.09
C ALA A 109 -4.10 -0.86 0.46
N SER A 110 -2.82 -1.15 0.54
CA SER A 110 -2.27 -2.46 0.89
C SER A 110 -0.98 -2.34 1.70
N GLN A 111 -0.51 -3.46 2.24
CA GLN A 111 0.84 -3.60 2.77
C GLN A 111 1.33 -5.04 2.62
N VAL A 112 2.61 -5.19 2.29
CA VAL A 112 3.30 -6.49 2.27
C VAL A 112 4.30 -6.56 3.41
N ILE A 113 4.31 -7.68 4.12
CA ILE A 113 5.36 -7.99 5.10
C ILE A 113 5.92 -9.38 4.89
N GLU A 114 7.18 -9.56 5.27
CA GLU A 114 7.79 -10.88 5.37
C GLU A 114 7.63 -11.44 6.78
N LYS A 115 7.30 -12.71 6.86
CA LYS A 115 7.38 -13.49 8.10
C LYS A 115 7.70 -14.95 7.80
N ASP A 116 8.73 -15.46 8.46
CA ASP A 116 9.17 -16.88 8.34
C ASP A 116 9.42 -17.32 6.89
N GLY A 117 10.02 -16.44 6.07
CA GLY A 117 10.36 -16.70 4.67
C GLY A 117 9.17 -16.64 3.71
N LYS A 118 8.01 -16.22 4.17
CA LYS A 118 6.82 -15.96 3.34
C LYS A 118 6.51 -14.47 3.29
N PHE A 119 5.90 -14.05 2.18
CA PHE A 119 5.46 -12.67 1.96
C PHE A 119 3.95 -12.63 1.99
N TYR A 120 3.40 -11.85 2.91
CA TYR A 120 1.96 -11.71 3.10
C TYR A 120 1.51 -10.34 2.59
N PHE A 121 0.61 -10.35 1.63
CA PHE A 121 0.06 -9.18 0.98
C PHE A 121 -1.35 -8.93 1.53
N PHE A 122 -1.48 -7.95 2.41
CA PHE A 122 -2.77 -7.52 2.96
C PHE A 122 -3.35 -6.44 2.07
N THR A 123 -4.61 -6.62 1.66
CA THR A 123 -5.24 -5.80 0.62
C THR A 123 -6.57 -5.23 1.08
N THR A 124 -6.96 -4.12 0.47
CA THR A 124 -8.35 -3.66 0.45
C THR A 124 -8.96 -3.99 -0.91
N VAL A 125 -10.11 -4.65 -0.91
CA VAL A 125 -10.87 -4.94 -2.13
C VAL A 125 -12.37 -4.70 -1.93
N GLN A 126 -13.11 -4.56 -3.02
CA GLN A 126 -14.56 -4.65 -3.00
C GLN A 126 -14.96 -6.12 -2.95
N ALA A 127 -15.67 -6.52 -1.90
CA ALA A 127 -16.17 -7.88 -1.76
C ALA A 127 -17.36 -8.13 -2.68
N GLY A 128 -17.46 -9.35 -3.21
CA GLY A 128 -18.61 -9.87 -3.93
C GLY A 128 -19.46 -10.78 -3.04
N ALA A 129 -20.70 -11.07 -3.49
CA ALA A 129 -21.60 -11.93 -2.76
C ALA A 129 -20.95 -13.28 -2.38
N PRO A 130 -21.19 -13.82 -1.18
CA PRO A 130 -22.17 -13.41 -0.17
C PRO A 130 -21.72 -12.25 0.74
N TYR A 131 -20.51 -11.75 0.57
CA TYR A 131 -19.97 -10.62 1.35
C TYR A 131 -20.43 -9.30 0.71
N THR A 132 -20.37 -8.22 1.50
CA THR A 132 -20.72 -6.87 1.07
C THR A 132 -19.66 -5.86 1.51
N GLY A 133 -19.59 -4.73 0.81
CA GLY A 133 -18.71 -3.63 1.18
C GLY A 133 -17.24 -3.86 0.85
N LYS A 134 -16.41 -3.02 1.44
CA LYS A 134 -14.96 -3.20 1.39
C LYS A 134 -14.54 -4.29 2.37
N ALA A 135 -13.47 -4.98 2.03
CA ALA A 135 -12.96 -6.07 2.85
C ALA A 135 -11.44 -6.14 2.78
N VAL A 136 -10.85 -6.68 3.84
CA VAL A 136 -9.42 -6.96 3.89
C VAL A 136 -9.19 -8.39 3.42
N GLY A 137 -8.37 -8.55 2.39
CA GLY A 137 -7.87 -9.84 1.92
C GLY A 137 -6.42 -10.06 2.32
N VAL A 138 -5.97 -11.30 2.24
CA VAL A 138 -4.57 -11.67 2.41
C VAL A 138 -4.15 -12.67 1.35
N ALA A 139 -3.10 -12.33 0.62
CA ALA A 139 -2.43 -13.22 -0.34
C ALA A 139 -1.03 -13.57 0.19
N VAL A 140 -0.50 -14.70 -0.23
CA VAL A 140 0.81 -15.19 0.18
C VAL A 140 1.66 -15.57 -1.01
N GLY A 141 2.95 -15.29 -0.94
CA GLY A 141 3.96 -15.64 -1.93
C GLY A 141 5.29 -16.05 -1.31
N ASP A 142 6.16 -16.60 -2.14
CA ASP A 142 7.51 -17.04 -1.75
C ASP A 142 8.60 -16.01 -2.08
N SER A 143 8.22 -14.90 -2.69
CA SER A 143 9.13 -13.82 -3.07
C SER A 143 8.45 -12.45 -2.93
N PRO A 144 9.23 -11.36 -2.79
CA PRO A 144 8.67 -10.00 -2.71
C PRO A 144 7.85 -9.59 -3.94
N VAL A 145 8.09 -10.21 -5.08
CA VAL A 145 7.38 -9.93 -6.33
C VAL A 145 6.37 -11.03 -6.68
N GLY A 146 6.14 -11.94 -5.76
CA GLY A 146 5.20 -13.03 -5.94
C GLY A 146 5.77 -14.22 -6.73
N PRO A 147 4.91 -15.02 -7.40
CA PRO A 147 3.46 -14.84 -7.47
C PRO A 147 2.76 -14.94 -6.12
N PHE A 148 1.78 -14.06 -5.91
CA PHE A 148 0.91 -14.08 -4.74
C PHE A 148 -0.38 -14.83 -5.05
N LYS A 149 -0.90 -15.55 -4.05
CA LYS A 149 -2.17 -16.28 -4.14
C LYS A 149 -3.03 -15.96 -2.92
N ASP A 150 -4.34 -15.87 -3.12
CA ASP A 150 -5.29 -15.78 -2.01
C ASP A 150 -5.01 -16.89 -0.99
N ALA A 151 -4.75 -16.49 0.25
CA ALA A 151 -4.29 -17.41 1.29
C ALA A 151 -5.43 -18.23 1.89
N ILE A 152 -6.67 -17.74 1.90
CA ILE A 152 -7.78 -18.34 2.65
C ILE A 152 -9.10 -18.49 1.87
N GLY A 153 -9.18 -17.96 0.66
CA GLY A 153 -10.37 -18.09 -0.20
C GLY A 153 -11.60 -17.32 0.29
N LYS A 154 -11.41 -16.35 1.19
CA LYS A 154 -12.45 -15.50 1.78
C LYS A 154 -11.83 -14.24 2.35
N PRO A 155 -12.63 -13.20 2.70
CA PRO A 155 -12.09 -12.06 3.43
C PRO A 155 -11.45 -12.47 4.76
N LEU A 156 -10.33 -11.82 5.11
CA LEU A 156 -9.78 -11.84 6.46
C LEU A 156 -10.63 -11.01 7.41
N VAL A 157 -11.08 -9.84 6.93
CA VAL A 157 -12.02 -8.96 7.64
C VAL A 157 -13.10 -8.49 6.66
N CYS A 158 -14.34 -8.46 7.11
CA CYS A 158 -15.48 -7.97 6.35
C CYS A 158 -16.48 -7.22 7.25
N ASP A 159 -17.43 -6.54 6.64
CA ASP A 159 -18.39 -5.61 7.28
C ASP A 159 -19.19 -6.20 8.44
N THR A 160 -19.50 -7.50 8.41
CA THR A 160 -20.19 -8.17 9.52
C THR A 160 -19.36 -8.27 10.79
N MET A 161 -18.05 -8.14 10.69
CA MET A 161 -17.10 -8.18 11.81
C MET A 161 -16.89 -6.79 12.45
N THR A 162 -17.19 -5.72 11.72
CA THR A 162 -16.94 -4.31 12.09
C THR A 162 -18.20 -3.46 12.06
N SER A 163 -19.35 -4.05 12.35
CA SER A 163 -20.66 -3.37 12.31
C SER A 163 -20.80 -2.18 13.28
N ASN A 164 -19.88 -2.06 14.24
CA ASN A 164 -19.76 -0.92 15.16
C ASN A 164 -18.95 0.26 14.60
N GLY A 165 -18.41 0.16 13.40
CA GLY A 165 -17.67 1.23 12.76
C GLY A 165 -18.59 2.33 12.19
N GLU A 166 -18.01 3.51 11.95
CA GLU A 166 -18.77 4.71 11.57
C GLU A 166 -19.15 4.77 10.08
N ARG A 167 -18.48 4.00 9.23
CA ARG A 167 -18.59 4.08 7.75
C ARG A 167 -19.33 2.89 7.12
N GLY A 168 -19.89 1.99 7.93
CA GLY A 168 -20.64 0.85 7.42
C GLY A 168 -19.83 0.00 6.45
N TRP A 169 -20.31 -0.21 5.25
CA TRP A 169 -19.65 -1.03 4.22
C TRP A 169 -18.29 -0.48 3.73
N TRP A 170 -17.86 0.71 4.19
CA TRP A 170 -16.56 1.31 3.93
C TRP A 170 -15.56 1.14 5.10
N ASN A 171 -15.95 0.48 6.19
CA ASN A 171 -15.09 0.36 7.38
C ASN A 171 -13.76 -0.35 7.09
N ASP A 172 -13.78 -1.40 6.30
CA ASP A 172 -12.68 -2.37 6.22
C ASP A 172 -11.76 -2.07 5.05
N ILE A 173 -10.99 -0.99 5.20
CA ILE A 173 -9.98 -0.55 4.24
C ILE A 173 -8.63 -0.30 4.92
N ASP A 174 -7.57 -0.21 4.11
CA ASP A 174 -6.25 0.29 4.46
C ASP A 174 -5.55 -0.53 5.56
N PRO A 175 -5.34 -1.83 5.35
CA PRO A 175 -4.68 -2.67 6.33
C PRO A 175 -3.20 -2.31 6.48
N THR A 176 -2.71 -2.31 7.72
CA THR A 176 -1.30 -2.25 8.08
C THR A 176 -0.98 -3.35 9.08
N VAL A 177 0.17 -3.96 8.96
CA VAL A 177 0.59 -5.09 9.80
C VAL A 177 1.98 -4.87 10.35
N LEU A 178 2.18 -5.22 11.62
CA LEU A 178 3.47 -5.17 12.28
C LEU A 178 3.62 -6.39 13.19
N VAL A 179 4.81 -6.98 13.22
CA VAL A 179 5.19 -8.00 14.19
C VAL A 179 6.00 -7.31 15.30
N ASP A 180 5.53 -7.43 16.54
CA ASP A 180 6.18 -6.81 17.69
C ASP A 180 7.40 -7.59 18.18
N ASP A 181 8.10 -7.08 19.19
CA ASP A 181 9.29 -7.69 19.76
C ASP A 181 9.04 -9.06 20.42
N LYS A 182 7.78 -9.38 20.72
CA LYS A 182 7.36 -10.65 21.29
C LYS A 182 6.99 -11.67 20.21
N GLY A 183 7.08 -11.27 18.92
CA GLY A 183 6.69 -12.09 17.78
C GLY A 183 5.17 -12.10 17.52
N GLN A 184 4.39 -11.23 18.20
CA GLN A 184 2.96 -11.09 17.96
C GLN A 184 2.74 -10.18 16.75
N ALA A 185 2.01 -10.69 15.76
CA ALA A 185 1.55 -9.89 14.64
C ALA A 185 0.24 -9.15 14.98
N TRP A 186 0.17 -7.91 14.55
CA TRP A 186 -0.95 -6.99 14.74
C TRP A 186 -1.43 -6.47 13.40
N LEU A 187 -2.74 -6.48 13.20
CA LEU A 187 -3.41 -5.86 12.07
C LEU A 187 -4.15 -4.61 12.56
N CYS A 188 -3.93 -3.48 11.88
CA CYS A 188 -4.66 -2.25 12.08
C CYS A 188 -5.26 -1.79 10.76
N TRP A 189 -6.49 -1.27 10.77
CA TRP A 189 -7.19 -0.83 9.55
C TRP A 189 -8.35 0.10 9.90
N GLY A 190 -8.99 0.66 8.88
CA GLY A 190 -10.29 1.28 9.04
C GLY A 190 -10.45 2.65 8.41
N ASN A 191 -11.69 2.99 8.14
CA ASN A 191 -12.15 4.29 7.66
C ASN A 191 -13.10 4.93 8.68
N GLY A 192 -12.78 6.13 9.13
CA GLY A 192 -13.51 6.82 10.20
C GLY A 192 -13.23 6.22 11.60
N THR A 193 -13.23 4.93 11.70
CA THR A 193 -12.90 4.17 12.91
C THR A 193 -11.60 3.40 12.70
N CYS A 194 -10.65 3.53 13.63
CA CYS A 194 -9.41 2.76 13.60
C CYS A 194 -9.60 1.45 14.37
N PHE A 195 -9.53 0.33 13.65
CA PHE A 195 -9.62 -1.02 14.21
C PHE A 195 -8.25 -1.62 14.40
N MET A 196 -8.12 -2.48 15.39
CA MET A 196 -6.92 -3.26 15.64
C MET A 196 -7.26 -4.64 16.16
N ALA A 197 -6.55 -5.65 15.69
CA ALA A 197 -6.65 -7.02 16.18
C ALA A 197 -5.29 -7.71 16.12
N LYS A 198 -5.10 -8.74 16.95
CA LYS A 198 -3.99 -9.66 16.81
C LYS A 198 -4.22 -10.59 15.63
N LEU A 199 -3.14 -11.04 15.01
CA LEU A 199 -3.14 -12.13 14.06
C LEU A 199 -2.57 -13.40 14.72
N LYS A 200 -3.13 -14.54 14.38
CA LYS A 200 -2.51 -15.83 14.71
C LYS A 200 -1.15 -15.99 14.02
N PRO A 201 -0.26 -16.83 14.50
CA PRO A 201 1.10 -16.98 13.94
C PRO A 201 1.15 -17.25 12.43
N GLY A 202 0.13 -17.86 11.86
CA GLY A 202 -0.01 -18.10 10.42
C GLY A 202 -0.37 -16.87 9.59
N MET A 203 -0.61 -15.71 10.21
CA MET A 203 -0.88 -14.43 9.56
C MET A 203 -2.21 -14.32 8.79
N THR A 204 -3.02 -15.34 8.79
CA THR A 204 -4.22 -15.44 7.93
C THR A 204 -5.53 -15.58 8.72
N GLU A 205 -5.48 -15.37 10.02
CA GLU A 205 -6.63 -15.44 10.92
C GLU A 205 -6.47 -14.47 12.08
N LEU A 206 -7.55 -13.79 12.46
CA LEU A 206 -7.55 -12.94 13.65
C LEU A 206 -7.44 -13.81 14.91
N ASP A 207 -6.75 -13.29 15.92
CA ASP A 207 -6.59 -13.90 17.23
C ASP A 207 -7.23 -13.02 18.31
N GLY A 208 -8.45 -13.36 18.69
CA GLY A 208 -9.23 -12.63 19.68
C GLY A 208 -10.12 -11.53 19.07
N GLU A 209 -10.44 -10.55 19.89
CA GLU A 209 -11.41 -9.52 19.58
C GLU A 209 -10.83 -8.36 18.77
N ILE A 210 -11.66 -7.75 17.94
CA ILE A 210 -11.35 -6.50 17.25
C ILE A 210 -11.57 -5.35 18.26
N GLN A 211 -10.53 -4.54 18.42
CA GLN A 211 -10.52 -3.36 19.28
C GLN A 211 -10.63 -2.09 18.44
N VAL A 212 -11.17 -1.05 19.03
CA VAL A 212 -11.18 0.31 18.48
C VAL A 212 -10.08 1.11 19.16
N ILE A 213 -9.23 1.76 18.37
CA ILE A 213 -8.20 2.68 18.84
C ILE A 213 -8.72 4.11 18.66
N ASP A 214 -8.86 4.82 19.75
CA ASP A 214 -9.28 6.23 19.73
C ASP A 214 -8.08 7.13 19.36
N LEU A 215 -8.15 7.74 18.18
CA LEU A 215 -7.10 8.60 17.64
C LEU A 215 -7.71 9.94 17.21
N PRO A 216 -7.14 11.07 17.65
CA PRO A 216 -7.63 12.39 17.25
C PRO A 216 -7.60 12.58 15.74
N LYS A 217 -8.71 13.08 15.17
CA LYS A 217 -8.86 13.42 13.75
C LYS A 217 -8.64 12.24 12.77
N TYR A 218 -8.75 11.00 13.25
CA TYR A 218 -8.53 9.82 12.41
C TYR A 218 -9.50 9.79 11.22
N MET A 219 -8.96 9.59 10.01
CA MET A 219 -9.74 9.42 8.80
C MET A 219 -9.57 7.99 8.25
N GLU A 220 -8.35 7.62 7.86
CA GLU A 220 -8.03 6.34 7.21
C GLU A 220 -6.51 6.13 7.14
N GLY A 221 -6.05 5.16 6.36
CA GLY A 221 -4.65 4.98 5.98
C GLY A 221 -3.70 4.78 7.16
N PRO A 222 -4.00 3.94 8.16
CA PRO A 222 -3.07 3.72 9.26
C PRO A 222 -1.82 3.01 8.76
N TRP A 223 -0.70 3.32 9.40
CA TRP A 223 0.60 2.69 9.17
C TRP A 223 1.30 2.46 10.49
N LEU A 224 1.57 1.19 10.81
CA LEU A 224 2.32 0.80 12.00
C LEU A 224 3.81 0.69 11.67
N HIS A 225 4.66 1.32 12.49
CA HIS A 225 6.09 1.05 12.45
C HIS A 225 6.71 1.11 13.86
N LYS A 226 7.94 0.64 13.97
CA LYS A 226 8.70 0.63 15.21
C LYS A 226 10.07 1.29 14.98
N ARG A 227 10.50 2.10 15.94
CA ARG A 227 11.87 2.62 16.01
C ARG A 227 12.35 2.64 17.46
N GLY A 228 13.48 1.99 17.72
CA GLY A 228 13.92 1.77 19.09
C GLY A 228 12.88 1.01 19.91
N ASP A 229 12.56 1.50 21.08
CA ASP A 229 11.56 0.91 21.99
C ASP A 229 10.15 1.52 21.80
N MET A 230 9.93 2.31 20.76
CA MET A 230 8.71 3.05 20.52
C MET A 230 7.96 2.52 19.29
N TYR A 231 6.66 2.31 19.43
CA TYR A 231 5.73 2.04 18.34
C TYR A 231 5.06 3.32 17.86
N TYR A 232 4.82 3.39 16.57
CA TYR A 232 4.23 4.56 15.89
C TYR A 232 3.01 4.08 15.11
N LEU A 233 1.91 4.81 15.25
CA LEU A 233 0.72 4.67 14.44
C LEU A 233 0.51 6.00 13.73
N THR A 234 0.81 6.00 12.43
CA THR A 234 0.73 7.18 11.57
C THR A 234 -0.48 6.99 10.66
N TYR A 235 -1.26 8.03 10.42
CA TYR A 235 -2.53 7.89 9.72
C TYR A 235 -2.93 9.16 8.97
N ALA A 236 -3.77 8.99 7.96
CA ALA A 236 -4.47 10.10 7.32
C ALA A 236 -5.46 10.71 8.32
N SER A 237 -5.35 12.00 8.53
CA SER A 237 -6.13 12.76 9.52
C SER A 237 -6.87 13.92 8.87
N ASP A 238 -7.94 14.41 9.51
CA ASP A 238 -8.65 15.60 9.06
C ASP A 238 -7.72 16.83 9.10
N GLY A 239 -7.37 17.34 7.94
CA GLY A 239 -6.55 18.52 7.73
C GLY A 239 -7.35 19.78 7.40
N GLY A 240 -8.66 19.80 7.66
CA GLY A 240 -9.54 20.95 7.38
C GLY A 240 -10.16 20.92 5.99
N GLY A 241 -10.69 19.78 5.56
CA GLY A 241 -11.35 19.57 4.27
C GLY A 241 -10.55 18.75 3.27
N LYS A 242 -9.28 18.50 3.56
CA LYS A 242 -8.42 17.52 2.92
C LYS A 242 -7.71 16.72 3.99
N GLU A 243 -7.22 15.53 3.66
CA GLU A 243 -6.41 14.76 4.56
C GLU A 243 -5.02 15.36 4.74
N ALA A 244 -4.53 15.30 5.97
CA ALA A 244 -3.13 15.48 6.36
C ALA A 244 -2.62 14.16 6.96
N ILE A 245 -1.37 14.09 7.38
CA ILE A 245 -0.83 12.95 8.11
C ILE A 245 -0.54 13.35 9.55
N SER A 246 -1.13 12.62 10.49
CA SER A 246 -0.89 12.73 11.92
C SER A 246 -0.37 11.42 12.50
N TYR A 247 0.11 11.42 13.73
CA TYR A 247 0.61 10.20 14.35
C TYR A 247 0.47 10.19 15.88
N ALA A 248 0.51 8.99 16.41
CA ALA A 248 0.58 8.70 17.82
C ALA A 248 1.73 7.71 18.10
N THR A 249 2.20 7.68 19.32
CA THR A 249 3.23 6.76 19.77
C THR A 249 2.79 5.99 21.01
N ALA A 250 3.35 4.79 21.18
CA ALA A 250 3.05 3.92 22.32
C ALA A 250 4.26 3.07 22.71
N PRO A 251 4.35 2.64 23.97
CA PRO A 251 5.38 1.71 24.42
C PRO A 251 5.08 0.24 24.01
N ASP A 252 3.83 -0.04 23.65
CA ASP A 252 3.36 -1.35 23.19
C ASP A 252 2.31 -1.12 22.10
N VAL A 253 2.18 -2.08 21.16
CA VAL A 253 1.20 -1.98 20.07
C VAL A 253 -0.24 -1.92 20.60
N ALA A 254 -0.50 -2.56 21.73
CA ALA A 254 -1.79 -2.46 22.41
C ALA A 254 -2.07 -1.06 23.01
N GLY A 255 -1.08 -0.18 23.02
CA GLY A 255 -1.17 1.16 23.64
C GLY A 255 -0.58 1.22 25.05
N PRO A 256 -0.86 2.29 25.82
CA PRO A 256 -1.70 3.43 25.41
C PRO A 256 -1.04 4.29 24.33
N TRP A 257 -1.83 4.74 23.36
CA TRP A 257 -1.38 5.61 22.27
C TRP A 257 -1.44 7.07 22.70
N THR A 258 -0.33 7.80 22.52
CA THR A 258 -0.22 9.23 22.79
C THR A 258 -0.17 9.99 21.48
N TYR A 259 -1.14 10.84 21.23
CA TYR A 259 -1.16 11.71 20.04
C TYR A 259 0.01 12.69 20.04
N ARG A 260 0.71 12.81 18.91
CA ARG A 260 1.90 13.65 18.78
C ARG A 260 1.72 14.84 17.85
N GLY A 261 0.64 14.90 17.10
CA GLY A 261 0.36 16.00 16.18
C GLY A 261 0.46 15.61 14.72
N GLU A 262 0.44 16.62 13.87
CA GLU A 262 0.58 16.49 12.43
C GLU A 262 2.06 16.27 12.03
N LEU A 263 2.29 15.29 11.17
CA LEU A 263 3.60 14.99 10.59
C LEU A 263 3.84 15.80 9.31
N THR A 264 2.83 15.91 8.46
CA THR A 264 2.83 16.71 7.23
C THR A 264 1.41 17.10 6.85
N GLY A 265 1.26 18.25 6.22
CA GLY A 265 -0.03 18.79 5.78
C GLY A 265 -0.60 18.08 4.55
N PRO A 266 -1.72 18.58 4.01
CA PRO A 266 -2.33 18.06 2.81
C PRO A 266 -1.39 18.02 1.61
N ALA A 267 -1.56 17.00 0.77
CA ALA A 267 -0.79 16.84 -0.44
C ALA A 267 -1.29 17.78 -1.55
N GLU A 268 -0.36 18.19 -2.42
CA GLU A 268 -0.68 19.06 -3.56
C GLU A 268 -1.68 18.37 -4.51
N ASN A 269 -2.77 19.05 -4.79
CA ASN A 269 -3.84 18.64 -5.71
C ASN A 269 -4.48 17.27 -5.37
N SER A 270 -4.38 16.80 -4.14
CA SER A 270 -4.98 15.54 -3.69
C SER A 270 -5.85 15.76 -2.46
N TYR A 271 -7.05 15.15 -2.46
CA TYR A 271 -7.89 15.09 -1.27
C TYR A 271 -7.30 14.14 -0.22
N THR A 272 -6.73 13.01 -0.67
CA THR A 272 -6.15 11.98 0.18
C THR A 272 -4.63 12.10 0.28
N ILE A 273 -4.07 11.63 1.40
CA ILE A 273 -2.64 11.41 1.59
C ILE A 273 -2.44 10.22 2.53
N HIS A 274 -1.71 9.19 2.08
CA HIS A 274 -1.46 7.99 2.87
C HIS A 274 0.02 7.87 3.23
N PRO A 275 0.36 7.52 4.49
CA PRO A 275 1.74 7.32 4.91
C PRO A 275 2.24 5.90 4.62
N GLY A 276 3.49 5.79 4.19
CA GLY A 276 4.28 4.57 4.26
C GLY A 276 5.66 4.91 4.81
N ILE A 277 6.03 4.39 5.97
CA ILE A 277 7.28 4.74 6.67
C ILE A 277 8.18 3.53 6.76
N ILE A 278 9.46 3.70 6.40
CA ILE A 278 10.45 2.62 6.42
C ILE A 278 11.86 3.16 6.68
N GLU A 279 12.67 2.36 7.34
CA GLU A 279 14.11 2.53 7.39
C GLU A 279 14.77 1.76 6.26
N PHE A 280 15.69 2.42 5.55
CA PHE A 280 16.46 1.79 4.50
C PHE A 280 17.86 2.39 4.43
N ASN A 281 18.89 1.54 4.46
CA ASN A 281 20.31 1.96 4.44
C ASN A 281 20.65 3.02 5.49
N GLY A 282 20.10 2.88 6.71
CA GLY A 282 20.36 3.77 7.84
C GLY A 282 19.65 5.12 7.77
N ARG A 283 18.71 5.29 6.88
CA ARG A 283 17.87 6.49 6.76
C ARG A 283 16.41 6.11 6.83
N TRP A 284 15.57 7.04 7.30
CA TRP A 284 14.13 6.89 7.35
C TRP A 284 13.47 7.68 6.25
N TYR A 285 12.38 7.14 5.68
CA TYR A 285 11.65 7.72 4.58
C TYR A 285 10.15 7.72 4.85
N LEU A 286 9.49 8.80 4.46
CA LEU A 286 8.04 8.88 4.32
C LEU A 286 7.70 8.80 2.83
N PHE A 287 7.01 7.73 2.46
CA PHE A 287 6.32 7.61 1.18
C PHE A 287 4.89 8.12 1.35
N TYR A 288 4.40 8.84 0.37
CA TYR A 288 3.05 9.40 0.34
C TYR A 288 2.60 9.55 -1.10
N HIS A 289 1.41 10.10 -1.37
CA HIS A 289 1.00 10.49 -2.71
C HIS A 289 0.48 11.92 -2.76
N ASN A 290 0.59 12.52 -3.93
CA ASN A 290 -0.08 13.76 -4.34
C ASN A 290 -0.84 13.50 -5.65
N ALA A 291 -1.27 14.54 -6.37
CA ALA A 291 -1.91 14.41 -7.66
C ALA A 291 -1.41 15.49 -8.64
N VAL A 292 -0.08 15.61 -8.79
CA VAL A 292 0.53 16.65 -9.64
C VAL A 292 0.99 16.14 -11.00
N LEU A 293 1.07 14.82 -11.19
CA LEU A 293 1.49 14.22 -12.45
C LEU A 293 0.47 14.54 -13.56
N THR A 294 0.99 14.93 -14.72
CA THR A 294 0.19 14.96 -15.96
C THR A 294 0.74 13.89 -16.88
N LEU A 295 -0.11 12.99 -17.35
CA LEU A 295 0.25 11.87 -18.19
C LEU A 295 -0.73 11.80 -19.37
N ASP A 296 -0.21 11.74 -20.61
CA ASP A 296 -0.99 11.65 -21.85
C ASP A 296 -2.11 12.71 -21.96
N GLY A 297 -1.82 13.94 -21.48
CA GLY A 297 -2.77 15.05 -21.47
C GLY A 297 -3.77 15.05 -20.31
N HIS A 298 -3.81 13.98 -19.50
CA HIS A 298 -4.65 13.91 -18.31
C HIS A 298 -3.91 14.49 -17.10
N ARG A 299 -4.52 15.46 -16.44
CA ARG A 299 -3.98 16.07 -15.22
C ARG A 299 -4.24 15.17 -14.03
N GLY A 300 -3.36 15.27 -13.03
CA GLY A 300 -3.61 14.70 -11.72
C GLY A 300 -4.96 15.14 -11.15
N ALA A 301 -5.63 14.21 -10.48
CA ALA A 301 -6.94 14.38 -9.87
C ALA A 301 -7.14 13.37 -8.74
N ILE A 302 -8.32 13.32 -8.13
CA ILE A 302 -8.64 12.42 -7.03
C ILE A 302 -8.34 10.95 -7.35
N GLY A 303 -8.58 10.49 -8.56
CA GLY A 303 -8.28 9.13 -9.04
C GLY A 303 -7.09 9.04 -10.00
N ARG A 304 -6.25 10.06 -10.04
CA ARG A 304 -5.01 10.15 -10.83
C ARG A 304 -3.90 10.71 -9.96
N ARG A 305 -3.47 9.90 -9.00
CA ARG A 305 -2.49 10.26 -7.98
C ARG A 305 -1.07 9.90 -8.42
N SER A 306 -0.09 10.30 -7.65
CA SER A 306 1.32 10.03 -7.94
C SER A 306 2.12 9.89 -6.65
N VAL A 307 2.84 8.77 -6.50
CA VAL A 307 3.61 8.48 -5.29
C VAL A 307 4.86 9.33 -5.22
N CYS A 308 5.18 9.75 -4.01
CA CYS A 308 6.30 10.61 -3.66
C CYS A 308 7.07 9.99 -2.49
N VAL A 309 8.29 10.48 -2.26
CA VAL A 309 9.10 10.13 -1.11
C VAL A 309 9.95 11.31 -0.66
N ASP A 310 9.97 11.54 0.64
CA ASP A 310 10.88 12.48 1.30
C ASP A 310 11.55 11.83 2.51
N GLU A 311 12.69 12.35 2.93
CA GLU A 311 13.42 11.84 4.08
C GLU A 311 12.69 12.22 5.37
N LEU A 312 12.61 11.28 6.30
CA LEU A 312 12.00 11.44 7.61
C LEU A 312 13.08 11.50 8.70
N HIS A 313 12.98 12.48 9.59
CA HIS A 313 13.89 12.65 10.70
C HIS A 313 13.16 12.55 12.03
N TYR A 314 13.90 12.12 13.07
CA TYR A 314 13.41 12.00 14.43
C TYR A 314 14.13 12.96 15.35
N ASN A 315 13.42 13.46 16.37
CA ASN A 315 13.99 14.15 17.49
C ASN A 315 14.63 13.15 18.46
N SER A 316 15.44 13.64 19.40
CA SER A 316 16.09 12.79 20.39
C SER A 316 15.12 12.05 21.32
N ASP A 317 13.91 12.58 21.52
CA ASP A 317 12.85 11.95 22.31
C ASP A 317 12.02 10.92 21.52
N GLY A 318 12.36 10.66 20.26
CA GLY A 318 11.67 9.72 19.39
C GLY A 318 10.47 10.29 18.63
N THR A 319 10.08 11.54 18.88
CA THR A 319 9.04 12.19 18.05
C THR A 319 9.58 12.43 16.65
N MET A 320 8.68 12.38 15.65
CA MET A 320 9.03 12.67 14.27
C MET A 320 9.05 14.17 14.01
N LYS A 321 10.06 14.64 13.27
CA LYS A 321 10.09 16.00 12.77
C LYS A 321 9.10 16.18 11.65
N HIS A 322 8.51 17.38 11.54
CA HIS A 322 7.67 17.74 10.40
C HIS A 322 8.38 17.43 9.08
N VAL A 323 7.65 16.82 8.14
CA VAL A 323 8.16 16.49 6.82
C VAL A 323 7.68 17.52 5.81
N GLU A 324 8.63 18.21 5.18
CA GLU A 324 8.36 19.03 4.02
C GLU A 324 8.14 18.16 2.79
N GLN A 325 7.01 18.31 2.12
CA GLN A 325 6.73 17.65 0.84
C GLN A 325 7.46 18.39 -0.27
N THR A 326 8.51 17.78 -0.84
CA THR A 326 9.38 18.45 -1.80
C THR A 326 9.22 17.92 -3.22
N LYS A 327 9.51 18.76 -4.22
CA LYS A 327 9.58 18.34 -5.62
C LYS A 327 10.85 17.54 -5.92
N THR A 328 11.91 17.80 -5.18
CA THR A 328 13.19 17.09 -5.35
C THR A 328 13.20 15.70 -4.72
N GLY A 329 12.41 15.49 -3.66
CA GLY A 329 12.38 14.22 -2.94
C GLY A 329 13.77 13.81 -2.48
N VAL A 330 14.14 12.57 -2.76
CA VAL A 330 15.42 11.95 -2.37
C VAL A 330 16.32 11.63 -3.58
N CYS A 331 16.20 12.38 -4.68
CA CYS A 331 17.09 12.18 -5.83
C CYS A 331 18.54 12.55 -5.52
N ALA A 332 19.50 11.88 -6.20
CA ALA A 332 20.92 12.17 -6.07
C ALA A 332 21.23 13.58 -6.58
N GLY A 333 21.92 14.38 -5.76
CA GLY A 333 22.30 15.76 -6.12
C GLY A 333 22.17 16.77 -4.98
N ARG A 334 21.94 16.28 -3.77
CA ARG A 334 22.04 17.10 -2.54
C ARG A 334 23.28 16.74 -1.74
#